data_cc357377f4a8360525650ee5a12924b5
#
_entry.id   cc357377f4a8360525650ee5a12924b5
#
_cell.length_a   1.000
_cell.length_b   1.000
_cell.length_c   1.000
_cell.angle_alpha   90.00
_cell.angle_beta   90.00
_cell.angle_gamma   90.00
#
_symmetry.space_group_name_H-M   'P 1'
#
loop_
_entity.id
_entity.type
_entity.pdbx_description
1 polymer ?
#
loop_
_entity_poly.entity_id
_entity_poly.type
_entity_poly.pdbx_seq_one_letter_code
_entity_poly.pdbx_strand_id
1 'polypeptide(L)'
;MANWWDGLSDERYWCEVTDRGDMGSDLKAPQTNEAGRDYWSYSLIQQVRPGDLVFHYSTRQKEFVGASVAGGPMEERPIVWAPHGTVGRAKRSEREQRPGHWLPLYAYRPAILPLALSAIAQPPEAAWLTSWVDARKSAHPLRLPFQLRQDGIRAGQGYLFKMPADFVERWAALRTLAEALDERAEELMVQAPSEPPGSKSSVPPFQPKSEADYTAVVAASVQHRTRTHEKLLRLAAQWLRVHGATVTNSHPKDLEIVSPVSVIVEAKIVRQRDPLFAAREAVGQLHEYRYFIGPRNARLALLLDVEPPTALITYMEEHLQVAALWLADSVLLGGPLAQRLILEPLREFSKATRALASA
;
A
#
# COMPACT_ATOMS: atom_id res chain seq x y z
N MET A 1 -1.51 -30.29 8.06
CA MET A 1 -1.72 -29.55 9.32
C MET A 1 -2.03 -28.12 8.95
N ALA A 2 -3.04 -27.50 9.55
CA ALA A 2 -3.35 -26.10 9.34
C ALA A 2 -2.20 -25.22 9.85
N ASN A 3 -1.90 -24.12 9.17
CA ASN A 3 -0.91 -23.15 9.66
C ASN A 3 -1.58 -22.25 10.70
N TRP A 4 -0.78 -21.64 11.58
CA TRP A 4 -1.31 -20.76 12.63
C TRP A 4 -2.01 -19.50 12.11
N TRP A 5 -1.73 -19.12 10.87
CA TRP A 5 -2.34 -17.95 10.20
C TRP A 5 -3.55 -18.31 9.33
N ASP A 6 -3.91 -19.60 9.19
CA ASP A 6 -5.04 -20.01 8.37
C ASP A 6 -6.35 -19.46 8.94
N GLY A 7 -7.12 -18.76 8.12
CA GLY A 7 -8.39 -18.13 8.52
C GLY A 7 -8.26 -16.78 9.23
N LEU A 8 -7.02 -16.28 9.46
CA LEU A 8 -6.79 -14.97 10.04
C LEU A 8 -6.52 -13.96 8.93
N SER A 9 -7.42 -12.99 8.76
CA SER A 9 -7.37 -11.99 7.69
C SER A 9 -6.24 -10.97 7.87
N ASP A 10 -5.86 -10.68 9.12
CA ASP A 10 -4.84 -9.69 9.44
C ASP A 10 -3.42 -10.25 9.25
N GLU A 11 -3.30 -11.56 9.12
CA GLU A 11 -2.04 -12.26 8.93
C GLU A 11 -1.66 -12.32 7.45
N ARG A 12 -1.36 -11.15 6.84
CA ARG A 12 -1.07 -10.97 5.42
C ARG A 12 0.37 -10.57 5.11
N TYR A 13 1.27 -10.68 6.09
CA TYR A 13 2.65 -10.22 5.97
C TYR A 13 3.61 -11.38 5.77
N TRP A 14 4.56 -11.18 4.86
CA TRP A 14 5.60 -12.13 4.50
C TRP A 14 6.97 -11.46 4.53
N CYS A 15 8.03 -12.25 4.60
CA CYS A 15 9.40 -11.76 4.51
C CYS A 15 10.20 -12.59 3.51
N GLU A 16 10.64 -11.96 2.44
CA GLU A 16 11.65 -12.52 1.54
C GLU A 16 13.04 -12.20 2.08
N VAL A 17 13.87 -13.22 2.23
CA VAL A 17 15.28 -13.05 2.60
C VAL A 17 16.13 -13.16 1.34
N THR A 18 16.66 -12.03 0.87
CA THR A 18 17.28 -11.94 -0.45
C THR A 18 18.33 -10.82 -0.54
N ASP A 19 19.25 -10.93 -1.50
CA ASP A 19 20.15 -9.87 -1.92
C ASP A 19 20.11 -9.69 -3.47
N ARG A 20 18.98 -10.03 -4.09
CA ARG A 20 18.79 -9.90 -5.55
C ARG A 20 18.80 -8.44 -5.96
N GLY A 21 19.33 -8.17 -7.18
CA GLY A 21 19.28 -6.83 -7.76
C GLY A 21 17.90 -6.43 -8.28
N ASP A 22 17.03 -7.43 -8.53
CA ASP A 22 15.63 -7.27 -8.99
C ASP A 22 14.62 -7.45 -7.84
N MET A 23 15.03 -7.15 -6.61
CA MET A 23 14.19 -7.17 -5.42
C MET A 23 12.91 -6.35 -5.65
N GLY A 24 11.76 -6.91 -5.26
CA GLY A 24 10.47 -6.25 -5.43
C GLY A 24 9.79 -6.47 -6.79
N SER A 25 10.44 -7.17 -7.75
CA SER A 25 9.82 -7.49 -9.04
C SER A 25 8.97 -8.76 -8.99
N ASP A 26 9.43 -9.76 -8.28
CA ASP A 26 8.75 -11.04 -8.12
C ASP A 26 9.20 -11.79 -6.87
N LEU A 27 8.38 -12.75 -6.43
CA LEU A 27 8.82 -13.90 -5.63
C LEU A 27 9.04 -15.08 -6.57
N LYS A 28 10.11 -15.83 -6.37
CA LYS A 28 10.39 -17.07 -7.11
C LYS A 28 11.13 -18.07 -6.26
N ALA A 29 10.65 -19.29 -6.23
CA ALA A 29 11.26 -20.38 -5.49
C ALA A 29 11.19 -21.69 -6.29
N PRO A 30 12.21 -22.56 -6.23
CA PRO A 30 12.13 -23.89 -6.84
C PRO A 30 11.02 -24.73 -6.19
N GLN A 31 10.43 -25.64 -6.94
CA GLN A 31 9.46 -26.60 -6.37
C GLN A 31 10.12 -27.54 -5.36
N THR A 32 11.39 -27.91 -5.60
CA THR A 32 12.16 -28.80 -4.73
C THR A 32 13.53 -28.21 -4.43
N ASN A 33 14.16 -28.67 -3.33
CA ASN A 33 15.54 -28.36 -3.04
C ASN A 33 16.53 -29.17 -3.94
N GLU A 34 17.82 -28.99 -3.77
CA GLU A 34 18.86 -29.70 -4.54
C GLU A 34 18.81 -31.23 -4.38
N ALA A 35 18.20 -31.75 -3.32
CA ALA A 35 17.98 -33.18 -3.09
C ALA A 35 16.66 -33.70 -3.67
N GLY A 36 15.92 -32.90 -4.45
CA GLY A 36 14.64 -33.28 -5.02
C GLY A 36 13.50 -33.36 -4.00
N ARG A 37 13.65 -32.78 -2.81
CA ARG A 37 12.66 -32.82 -1.72
C ARG A 37 11.99 -31.47 -1.57
N ASP A 38 10.74 -31.49 -1.13
CA ASP A 38 10.04 -30.28 -0.73
C ASP A 38 10.82 -29.56 0.38
N TYR A 39 10.86 -28.25 0.25
CA TYR A 39 11.49 -27.40 1.26
C TYR A 39 10.51 -26.34 1.74
N TRP A 40 10.23 -26.36 3.02
CA TRP A 40 9.14 -25.59 3.63
C TRP A 40 9.16 -24.09 3.26
N SER A 41 10.35 -23.46 3.17
CA SER A 41 10.44 -22.02 2.86
C SER A 41 10.23 -21.72 1.37
N TYR A 42 10.30 -22.72 0.49
CA TYR A 42 9.94 -22.60 -0.93
C TYR A 42 8.45 -22.76 -1.11
N SER A 43 7.85 -23.73 -0.40
CA SER A 43 6.43 -24.02 -0.46
C SER A 43 5.56 -22.87 0.07
N LEU A 44 6.08 -22.01 0.94
CA LEU A 44 5.34 -20.87 1.48
C LEU A 44 4.85 -19.89 0.41
N ILE A 45 5.51 -19.80 -0.75
CA ILE A 45 5.09 -18.92 -1.84
C ILE A 45 3.67 -19.27 -2.34
N GLN A 46 3.26 -20.54 -2.23
CA GLN A 46 1.93 -21.00 -2.62
C GLN A 46 0.81 -20.47 -1.71
N GLN A 47 1.16 -19.89 -0.58
CA GLN A 47 0.21 -19.38 0.42
C GLN A 47 0.11 -17.86 0.41
N VAL A 48 0.99 -17.19 -0.35
CA VAL A 48 0.92 -15.74 -0.56
C VAL A 48 -0.28 -15.43 -1.44
N ARG A 49 -1.10 -14.50 -1.01
CA ARG A 49 -2.33 -14.10 -1.71
C ARG A 49 -2.13 -12.74 -2.38
N PRO A 50 -2.86 -12.47 -3.47
CA PRO A 50 -2.89 -11.12 -4.03
C PRO A 50 -3.26 -10.09 -2.96
N GLY A 51 -2.49 -8.99 -2.88
CA GLY A 51 -2.64 -7.97 -1.86
C GLY A 51 -1.89 -8.23 -0.54
N ASP A 52 -1.28 -9.40 -0.34
CA ASP A 52 -0.37 -9.60 0.78
C ASP A 52 0.88 -8.71 0.64
N LEU A 53 1.44 -8.32 1.77
CA LEU A 53 2.66 -7.50 1.81
C LEU A 53 3.89 -8.37 2.03
N VAL A 54 4.92 -8.12 1.23
CA VAL A 54 6.20 -8.84 1.29
C VAL A 54 7.31 -7.87 1.68
N PHE A 55 7.80 -8.00 2.90
CA PHE A 55 8.99 -7.29 3.35
C PHE A 55 10.26 -7.95 2.80
N HIS A 56 11.23 -7.16 2.42
CA HIS A 56 12.50 -7.63 1.88
C HIS A 56 13.61 -7.42 2.90
N TYR A 57 14.23 -8.53 3.32
CA TYR A 57 15.37 -8.54 4.23
C TYR A 57 16.66 -8.81 3.47
N SER A 58 17.58 -7.85 3.50
CA SER A 58 18.91 -8.00 2.90
C SER A 58 19.85 -8.74 3.86
N THR A 59 20.39 -9.87 3.42
CA THR A 59 21.39 -10.62 4.21
C THR A 59 22.75 -9.93 4.23
N ARG A 60 23.03 -9.08 3.25
CA ARG A 60 24.26 -8.29 3.17
C ARG A 60 24.24 -7.13 4.14
N GLN A 61 23.15 -6.36 4.12
CA GLN A 61 22.95 -5.20 4.98
C GLN A 61 22.51 -5.62 6.40
N LYS A 62 21.94 -6.82 6.54
CA LYS A 62 21.33 -7.34 7.77
C LYS A 62 20.19 -6.47 8.27
N GLU A 63 19.35 -6.01 7.36
CA GLU A 63 18.23 -5.11 7.66
C GLU A 63 17.04 -5.31 6.69
N PHE A 64 15.86 -4.90 7.12
CA PHE A 64 14.69 -4.78 6.26
C PHE A 64 14.84 -3.54 5.38
N VAL A 65 14.99 -3.73 4.08
CA VAL A 65 15.35 -2.67 3.13
C VAL A 65 14.17 -2.11 2.35
N GLY A 66 13.01 -2.74 2.42
CA GLY A 66 11.80 -2.31 1.71
C GLY A 66 10.68 -3.31 1.81
N ALA A 67 9.60 -3.04 1.12
CA ALA A 67 8.46 -3.94 0.99
C ALA A 67 7.78 -3.78 -0.38
N SER A 68 6.97 -4.79 -0.77
CA SER A 68 6.19 -4.84 -2.00
C SER A 68 4.83 -5.46 -1.75
N VAL A 69 3.94 -5.35 -2.72
CA VAL A 69 2.61 -5.97 -2.71
C VAL A 69 2.60 -7.18 -3.65
N ALA A 70 2.05 -8.30 -3.21
CA ALA A 70 1.78 -9.46 -4.05
C ALA A 70 0.68 -9.10 -5.07
N GLY A 71 1.01 -9.16 -6.36
CA GLY A 71 0.17 -8.57 -7.40
C GLY A 71 -0.74 -9.55 -8.14
N GLY A 72 -0.64 -10.84 -7.85
CA GLY A 72 -1.44 -11.86 -8.51
C GLY A 72 -1.32 -13.22 -7.84
N PRO A 73 -2.03 -14.24 -8.36
CA PRO A 73 -1.87 -15.59 -7.90
C PRO A 73 -0.48 -16.13 -8.24
N MET A 74 -0.02 -17.10 -7.45
CA MET A 74 1.19 -17.85 -7.76
C MET A 74 1.00 -18.69 -9.02
N GLU A 75 2.01 -18.69 -9.88
CA GLU A 75 2.08 -19.48 -11.11
C GLU A 75 3.19 -20.54 -11.00
N GLU A 76 2.91 -21.74 -11.52
CA GLU A 76 3.94 -22.76 -11.75
C GLU A 76 4.57 -22.53 -13.13
N ARG A 77 5.86 -22.22 -13.15
CA ARG A 77 6.60 -22.02 -14.39
C ARG A 77 8.09 -22.23 -14.21
N PRO A 78 8.87 -22.45 -15.29
CA PRO A 78 10.31 -22.48 -15.22
C PRO A 78 10.86 -21.14 -14.69
N ILE A 79 11.75 -21.19 -13.69
CA ILE A 79 12.43 -20.04 -13.11
C ILE A 79 13.93 -20.18 -13.21
N VAL A 80 14.62 -19.07 -13.29
CA VAL A 80 16.06 -19.01 -13.09
C VAL A 80 16.30 -18.75 -11.60
N TRP A 81 16.80 -19.79 -10.91
CA TRP A 81 17.07 -19.73 -9.50
C TRP A 81 18.56 -19.57 -9.21
N ALA A 82 18.89 -18.56 -8.40
CA ALA A 82 20.23 -18.40 -7.84
C ALA A 82 20.10 -18.25 -6.32
N PRO A 83 20.52 -19.22 -5.53
CA PRO A 83 20.49 -19.09 -4.07
C PRO A 83 21.42 -17.97 -3.63
N HIS A 84 20.89 -17.03 -2.82
CA HIS A 84 21.62 -15.82 -2.40
C HIS A 84 22.29 -15.94 -1.03
N GLY A 85 22.23 -17.10 -0.38
CA GLY A 85 22.89 -17.36 0.90
C GLY A 85 24.41 -17.61 0.76
N THR A 86 25.07 -17.77 1.90
CA THR A 86 26.51 -18.07 1.98
C THR A 86 26.90 -19.31 1.17
N VAL A 87 26.03 -20.32 1.15
CA VAL A 87 26.21 -21.56 0.37
C VAL A 87 26.07 -21.29 -1.13
N GLY A 88 25.14 -20.47 -1.55
CA GLY A 88 24.96 -20.11 -2.96
C GLY A 88 26.08 -19.24 -3.53
N ARG A 89 26.73 -18.43 -2.67
CA ARG A 89 27.94 -17.68 -3.07
C ARG A 89 29.18 -18.57 -3.22
N ALA A 90 29.28 -19.60 -2.41
CA ALA A 90 30.38 -20.55 -2.50
C ALA A 90 30.26 -21.46 -3.72
N LYS A 91 29.06 -21.84 -4.08
CA LYS A 91 28.74 -22.52 -5.32
C LYS A 91 28.45 -21.43 -6.37
N ARG A 92 29.40 -21.09 -7.22
CA ARG A 92 29.14 -20.35 -8.48
C ARG A 92 28.28 -21.21 -9.41
N SER A 93 27.09 -21.59 -8.92
CA SER A 93 26.18 -22.40 -9.71
C SER A 93 25.71 -21.60 -10.91
N GLU A 94 25.90 -22.16 -12.08
CA GLU A 94 25.29 -21.69 -13.31
C GLU A 94 23.82 -21.41 -13.06
N ARG A 95 23.31 -20.34 -13.64
CA ARG A 95 21.90 -19.96 -13.52
C ARG A 95 21.06 -20.97 -14.30
N GLU A 96 20.79 -22.10 -13.70
CA GLU A 96 19.97 -23.13 -14.31
C GLU A 96 18.49 -22.79 -14.23
N GLN A 97 17.81 -23.02 -15.33
CA GLN A 97 16.36 -22.99 -15.38
C GLN A 97 15.81 -24.29 -14.77
N ARG A 98 14.91 -24.16 -13.79
CA ARG A 98 14.28 -25.29 -13.11
C ARG A 98 12.80 -25.06 -12.88
N PRO A 99 11.98 -26.12 -12.69
CA PRO A 99 10.59 -25.97 -12.28
C PRO A 99 10.49 -25.15 -10.99
N GLY A 100 9.60 -24.18 -10.96
CA GLY A 100 9.48 -23.29 -9.83
C GLY A 100 8.08 -22.69 -9.69
N HIS A 101 7.91 -22.01 -8.59
CA HIS A 101 6.78 -21.16 -8.28
C HIS A 101 7.20 -19.70 -8.51
N TRP A 102 6.34 -18.94 -9.11
CA TRP A 102 6.56 -17.53 -9.38
C TRP A 102 5.31 -16.72 -9.01
N LEU A 103 5.52 -15.53 -8.46
CA LEU A 103 4.46 -14.62 -8.08
C LEU A 103 4.93 -13.19 -8.35
N PRO A 104 4.17 -12.36 -9.11
CA PRO A 104 4.55 -10.99 -9.38
C PRO A 104 4.42 -10.12 -8.13
N LEU A 105 5.38 -9.23 -7.95
CA LEU A 105 5.33 -8.18 -6.94
C LEU A 105 5.19 -6.82 -7.61
N TYR A 106 4.51 -5.90 -6.93
CA TYR A 106 4.30 -4.54 -7.41
C TYR A 106 4.58 -3.53 -6.31
N ALA A 107 4.65 -2.26 -6.70
CA ALA A 107 4.73 -1.12 -5.80
C ALA A 107 5.89 -1.21 -4.80
N TYR A 108 7.06 -1.75 -5.21
CA TYR A 108 8.22 -1.79 -4.32
C TYR A 108 8.51 -0.42 -3.72
N ARG A 109 8.62 -0.39 -2.40
CA ARG A 109 9.02 0.80 -1.64
C ARG A 109 10.27 0.50 -0.83
N PRO A 110 11.34 1.26 -1.01
CA PRO A 110 12.50 1.18 -0.13
C PRO A 110 12.14 1.72 1.26
N ALA A 111 12.73 1.12 2.29
CA ALA A 111 12.61 1.63 3.65
C ALA A 111 13.34 2.98 3.77
N ILE A 112 12.66 4.01 4.26
CA ILE A 112 13.28 5.30 4.55
C ILE A 112 14.25 5.17 5.73
N LEU A 113 13.84 4.41 6.74
CA LEU A 113 14.63 4.03 7.91
C LEU A 113 14.65 2.51 7.99
N PRO A 114 15.67 1.84 7.42
CA PRO A 114 15.77 0.40 7.48
C PRO A 114 15.81 -0.12 8.93
N LEU A 115 15.08 -1.22 9.20
CA LEU A 115 15.14 -1.88 10.49
C LEU A 115 16.28 -2.88 10.49
N ALA A 116 17.38 -2.55 11.17
CA ALA A 116 18.52 -3.42 11.29
C ALA A 116 18.27 -4.57 12.28
N LEU A 117 18.79 -5.76 11.98
CA LEU A 117 18.74 -6.90 12.89
C LEU A 117 19.42 -6.59 14.24
N SER A 118 20.45 -5.75 14.23
CA SER A 118 21.12 -5.28 15.44
C SER A 118 20.19 -4.47 16.35
N ALA A 119 19.25 -3.69 15.80
CA ALA A 119 18.28 -2.97 16.60
C ALA A 119 17.29 -3.92 17.30
N ILE A 120 16.86 -4.98 16.59
CA ILE A 120 16.01 -6.04 17.16
C ILE A 120 16.77 -6.83 18.26
N ALA A 121 18.08 -6.96 18.12
CA ALA A 121 18.93 -7.70 19.05
C ALA A 121 19.36 -6.92 20.30
N GLN A 122 19.08 -5.62 20.39
CA GLN A 122 19.42 -4.80 21.55
C GLN A 122 18.36 -4.90 22.67
N PRO A 123 18.74 -4.84 23.95
CA PRO A 123 17.78 -4.62 25.03
C PRO A 123 17.12 -3.23 24.91
N PRO A 124 15.82 -3.09 25.21
CA PRO A 124 14.88 -4.10 25.71
C PRO A 124 14.23 -4.98 24.61
N GLU A 125 14.49 -4.74 23.35
CA GLU A 125 13.80 -5.35 22.21
C GLU A 125 14.07 -6.86 22.11
N ALA A 126 15.30 -7.30 22.39
CA ALA A 126 15.67 -8.71 22.43
C ALA A 126 14.90 -9.48 23.52
N ALA A 127 14.69 -8.87 24.67
CA ALA A 127 13.92 -9.47 25.77
C ALA A 127 12.44 -9.59 25.40
N TRP A 128 11.87 -8.54 24.80
CA TRP A 128 10.51 -8.59 24.27
C TRP A 128 10.35 -9.72 23.25
N LEU A 129 11.24 -9.80 22.26
CA LEU A 129 11.18 -10.80 21.21
C LEU A 129 11.27 -12.22 21.75
N THR A 130 12.13 -12.45 22.75
CA THR A 130 12.25 -13.76 23.41
C THR A 130 10.94 -14.15 24.07
N SER A 131 10.37 -13.27 24.89
CA SER A 131 9.09 -13.50 25.56
C SER A 131 7.94 -13.71 24.56
N TRP A 132 7.93 -12.92 23.49
CA TRP A 132 6.93 -13.00 22.44
C TRP A 132 7.00 -14.33 21.65
N VAL A 133 8.20 -14.82 21.33
CA VAL A 133 8.41 -16.13 20.70
C VAL A 133 8.02 -17.26 21.65
N ASP A 134 8.44 -17.19 22.93
CA ASP A 134 8.15 -18.23 23.93
C ASP A 134 6.64 -18.38 24.17
N ALA A 135 5.91 -17.29 24.19
CA ALA A 135 4.45 -17.32 24.34
C ALA A 135 3.73 -18.02 23.14
N ARG A 136 4.39 -18.13 21.98
CA ARG A 136 3.80 -18.71 20.75
C ARG A 136 4.34 -20.09 20.38
N LYS A 137 5.39 -20.58 21.05
CA LYS A 137 6.04 -21.87 20.72
C LYS A 137 5.13 -23.11 20.83
N SER A 138 4.05 -23.01 21.58
CA SER A 138 3.24 -24.18 21.95
C SER A 138 2.23 -24.66 20.89
N ALA A 139 1.90 -23.83 19.90
CA ALA A 139 0.81 -24.11 18.99
C ALA A 139 1.24 -24.65 17.61
N HIS A 140 2.21 -24.01 16.96
CA HIS A 140 2.67 -24.35 15.60
C HIS A 140 4.07 -23.80 15.33
N PRO A 141 4.82 -24.36 14.34
CA PRO A 141 6.14 -23.82 13.99
C PRO A 141 6.00 -22.37 13.52
N LEU A 142 6.62 -21.45 14.25
CA LEU A 142 6.76 -20.06 13.80
C LEU A 142 7.76 -20.03 12.64
N ARG A 143 7.31 -19.54 11.49
CA ARG A 143 8.14 -19.40 10.28
C ARG A 143 8.77 -18.01 10.21
N LEU A 144 9.49 -17.61 11.28
CA LEU A 144 10.07 -16.28 11.43
C LEU A 144 11.36 -16.12 10.61
N PRO A 145 11.66 -14.91 10.11
CA PRO A 145 12.86 -14.61 9.32
C PRO A 145 14.14 -14.54 10.16
N PHE A 146 14.06 -14.81 11.47
CA PHE A 146 15.19 -14.82 12.39
C PHE A 146 15.06 -15.96 13.39
N GLN A 147 16.20 -16.34 13.95
CA GLN A 147 16.32 -17.37 14.98
C GLN A 147 16.88 -16.76 16.24
N LEU A 148 16.21 -17.04 17.37
CA LEU A 148 16.74 -16.76 18.71
C LEU A 148 17.76 -17.85 19.07
N ARG A 149 18.95 -17.44 19.45
CA ARG A 149 20.01 -18.34 19.91
C ARG A 149 20.57 -17.83 21.25
N GLN A 150 21.32 -18.69 21.93
CA GLN A 150 21.95 -18.29 23.18
C GLN A 150 22.92 -17.12 23.02
N ASP A 151 23.55 -17.00 21.85
CA ASP A 151 24.50 -15.95 21.49
C ASP A 151 23.88 -14.77 20.77
N GLY A 152 22.54 -14.66 20.73
CA GLY A 152 21.81 -13.54 20.14
C GLY A 152 20.82 -13.94 19.06
N ILE A 153 20.50 -12.98 18.19
CA ILE A 153 19.54 -13.13 17.11
C ILE A 153 20.27 -13.23 15.77
N ARG A 154 19.90 -14.22 14.96
CA ARG A 154 20.46 -14.43 13.62
C ARG A 154 19.35 -14.49 12.58
N ALA A 155 19.65 -14.10 11.34
CA ALA A 155 18.76 -14.31 10.22
C ALA A 155 18.43 -15.81 10.06
N GLY A 156 17.17 -16.10 9.79
CA GLY A 156 16.69 -17.45 9.52
C GLY A 156 17.28 -18.02 8.23
N GLN A 157 17.49 -19.33 8.20
CA GLN A 157 17.86 -20.04 6.98
C GLN A 157 16.60 -20.39 6.20
N GLY A 158 16.35 -19.72 5.11
CA GLY A 158 15.18 -19.89 4.26
C GLY A 158 15.08 -18.76 3.25
N TYR A 159 14.12 -18.87 2.36
CA TYR A 159 13.85 -17.87 1.34
C TYR A 159 12.67 -16.99 1.73
N LEU A 160 11.51 -17.60 2.02
CA LEU A 160 10.29 -16.92 2.40
C LEU A 160 9.86 -17.34 3.80
N PHE A 161 9.35 -16.39 4.55
CA PHE A 161 8.92 -16.55 5.94
C PHE A 161 7.57 -15.89 6.16
N LYS A 162 6.83 -16.35 7.15
CA LYS A 162 5.61 -15.70 7.61
C LYS A 162 5.94 -14.64 8.68
N MET A 163 5.44 -13.45 8.48
CA MET A 163 5.58 -12.35 9.44
C MET A 163 4.25 -12.17 10.19
N PRO A 164 4.20 -12.35 11.50
CA PRO A 164 2.99 -12.05 12.27
C PRO A 164 2.64 -10.56 12.26
N ALA A 165 1.36 -10.24 12.23
CA ALA A 165 0.88 -8.87 12.17
C ALA A 165 1.35 -8.03 13.37
N ASP A 166 1.30 -8.59 14.58
CA ASP A 166 1.75 -7.90 15.79
C ASP A 166 3.27 -7.67 15.85
N PHE A 167 4.07 -8.50 15.13
CA PHE A 167 5.49 -8.20 14.93
C PHE A 167 5.67 -6.97 14.02
N VAL A 168 4.92 -6.88 12.93
CA VAL A 168 4.97 -5.71 12.03
C VAL A 168 4.52 -4.44 12.76
N GLU A 169 3.45 -4.51 13.53
CA GLU A 169 2.93 -3.40 14.32
C GLU A 169 3.92 -2.92 15.40
N ARG A 170 4.74 -3.80 15.95
CA ARG A 170 5.76 -3.46 16.96
C ARG A 170 6.81 -2.50 16.43
N TRP A 171 7.23 -2.65 15.19
CA TRP A 171 8.35 -1.90 14.62
C TRP A 171 7.86 -0.76 13.72
N ALA A 172 8.09 0.47 14.14
CA ALA A 172 7.66 1.67 13.39
C ALA A 172 8.11 1.64 11.91
N ALA A 173 9.33 1.17 11.63
CA ALA A 173 9.86 1.06 10.27
C ALA A 173 9.04 0.09 9.39
N LEU A 174 8.63 -1.07 9.93
CA LEU A 174 7.81 -2.04 9.20
C LEU A 174 6.36 -1.55 9.06
N ARG A 175 5.81 -1.00 10.13
CA ARG A 175 4.46 -0.42 10.12
C ARG A 175 4.33 0.69 9.09
N THR A 176 5.29 1.62 9.03
CA THR A 176 5.29 2.70 8.04
C THR A 176 5.34 2.16 6.60
N LEU A 177 6.13 1.11 6.35
CA LEU A 177 6.15 0.45 5.04
C LEU A 177 4.82 -0.23 4.72
N ALA A 178 4.22 -0.92 5.68
CA ALA A 178 2.92 -1.56 5.50
C ALA A 178 1.83 -0.53 5.19
N GLU A 179 1.73 0.52 5.99
CA GLU A 179 0.79 1.62 5.78
C GLU A 179 0.94 2.28 4.41
N ALA A 180 2.18 2.45 3.95
CA ALA A 180 2.47 3.06 2.65
C ALA A 180 2.04 2.19 1.45
N LEU A 181 1.90 0.89 1.66
CA LEU A 181 1.54 -0.08 0.62
C LEU A 181 0.08 -0.54 0.71
N ASP A 182 -0.61 -0.30 1.83
CA ASP A 182 -1.98 -0.75 2.06
C ASP A 182 -2.95 -0.27 0.97
N GLU A 183 -2.88 0.98 0.56
CA GLU A 183 -3.75 1.53 -0.49
C GLU A 183 -3.54 0.79 -1.82
N ARG A 184 -2.29 0.50 -2.16
CA ARG A 184 -1.96 -0.22 -3.39
C ARG A 184 -2.31 -1.71 -3.32
N ALA A 185 -2.21 -2.30 -2.14
CA ALA A 185 -2.65 -3.68 -1.90
C ALA A 185 -4.16 -3.82 -2.13
N GLU A 186 -4.96 -2.87 -1.66
CA GLU A 186 -6.40 -2.84 -1.85
C GLU A 186 -6.79 -2.70 -3.33
N GLU A 187 -6.14 -1.81 -4.09
CA GLU A 187 -6.37 -1.68 -5.52
C GLU A 187 -6.14 -2.99 -6.28
N LEU A 188 -5.09 -3.74 -5.95
CA LEU A 188 -4.77 -5.01 -6.58
C LEU A 188 -5.72 -6.15 -6.19
N MET A 189 -6.24 -6.14 -4.96
CA MET A 189 -7.27 -7.08 -4.53
C MET A 189 -8.58 -6.91 -5.30
N VAL A 190 -8.95 -5.68 -5.63
CA VAL A 190 -10.17 -5.37 -6.39
C VAL A 190 -10.05 -5.76 -7.86
N GLN A 191 -8.84 -5.81 -8.41
CA GLN A 191 -8.57 -6.14 -9.81
C GLN A 191 -8.40 -7.64 -10.09
N ALA A 192 -8.46 -8.51 -9.08
CA ALA A 192 -8.44 -9.96 -9.31
C ALA A 192 -9.67 -10.37 -10.12
N PRO A 193 -9.52 -10.99 -11.31
CA PRO A 193 -10.61 -11.18 -12.26
C PRO A 193 -11.62 -12.19 -11.76
N SER A 194 -12.84 -11.73 -11.56
CA SER A 194 -14.03 -12.55 -11.65
C SER A 194 -14.58 -12.42 -13.08
N GLU A 195 -14.28 -13.45 -13.90
CA GLU A 195 -14.80 -13.74 -15.25
C GLU A 195 -14.43 -12.84 -16.45
N PRO A 196 -14.41 -13.40 -17.68
CA PRO A 196 -13.89 -12.74 -18.88
C PRO A 196 -14.84 -11.70 -19.47
N PRO A 197 -14.34 -10.69 -20.21
CA PRO A 197 -15.10 -9.52 -20.61
C PRO A 197 -16.00 -9.80 -21.82
N GLY A 198 -17.28 -9.56 -21.65
CA GLY A 198 -18.28 -9.41 -22.72
C GLY A 198 -18.61 -7.93 -22.92
N SER A 199 -18.12 -7.41 -24.01
CA SER A 199 -18.43 -6.18 -24.77
C SER A 199 -19.47 -5.15 -24.28
N LYS A 200 -19.06 -3.91 -24.48
CA LYS A 200 -19.78 -2.69 -24.91
C LYS A 200 -19.94 -1.54 -23.92
N SER A 201 -19.26 -0.48 -24.31
CA SER A 201 -19.33 0.92 -24.00
C SER A 201 -20.73 1.48 -23.73
N SER A 202 -20.89 2.07 -22.55
CA SER A 202 -21.63 3.32 -22.31
C SER A 202 -21.23 3.84 -20.93
N VAL A 203 -20.86 5.12 -20.84
CA VAL A 203 -20.49 5.77 -19.59
C VAL A 203 -21.75 5.94 -18.74
N PRO A 204 -21.89 5.25 -17.61
CA PRO A 204 -23.05 5.45 -16.74
C PRO A 204 -22.82 6.64 -15.79
N PRO A 205 -23.90 7.36 -15.42
CA PRO A 205 -23.82 8.38 -14.37
C PRO A 205 -23.43 7.74 -13.03
N PHE A 206 -22.72 8.50 -12.21
CA PHE A 206 -22.26 8.11 -10.89
C PHE A 206 -23.37 7.49 -10.05
N GLN A 207 -23.20 6.24 -9.67
CA GLN A 207 -23.96 5.59 -8.60
C GLN A 207 -23.02 5.29 -7.44
N PRO A 208 -23.30 5.79 -6.23
CA PRO A 208 -22.56 5.35 -5.05
C PRO A 208 -22.76 3.84 -4.89
N LYS A 209 -21.68 3.08 -4.79
CA LYS A 209 -21.77 1.64 -4.45
C LYS A 209 -22.47 1.51 -3.12
N SER A 210 -23.55 0.73 -3.09
CA SER A 210 -24.37 0.55 -1.90
C SER A 210 -23.54 -0.11 -0.80
N GLU A 211 -23.69 0.38 0.43
CA GLU A 211 -23.05 -0.19 1.63
C GLU A 211 -23.53 -1.62 1.95
N ALA A 212 -24.49 -2.15 1.20
CA ALA A 212 -25.20 -3.40 1.48
C ALA A 212 -24.59 -4.65 0.81
N ASP A 213 -23.77 -4.53 -0.24
CA ASP A 213 -23.38 -5.68 -1.06
C ASP A 213 -21.97 -6.22 -0.79
N TYR A 214 -21.32 -5.86 0.32
CA TYR A 214 -20.05 -6.45 0.72
C TYR A 214 -20.20 -7.35 1.94
N THR A 215 -20.83 -8.52 1.73
CA THR A 215 -20.69 -9.67 2.63
C THR A 215 -19.56 -10.59 2.13
N ALA A 216 -18.35 -10.04 2.04
CA ALA A 216 -17.13 -10.82 2.02
C ALA A 216 -16.36 -10.44 3.28
N VAL A 217 -15.91 -11.43 4.04
CA VAL A 217 -15.14 -11.28 5.27
C VAL A 217 -13.79 -10.64 4.93
N VAL A 218 -13.79 -9.30 4.89
CA VAL A 218 -12.57 -8.48 4.85
C VAL A 218 -12.32 -8.02 6.27
N ALA A 219 -11.09 -8.11 6.74
CA ALA A 219 -10.71 -7.74 8.10
C ALA A 219 -11.23 -6.35 8.49
N ALA A 220 -11.70 -6.21 9.72
CA ALA A 220 -12.35 -4.99 10.23
C ALA A 220 -11.49 -3.72 10.07
N SER A 221 -10.16 -3.83 10.07
CA SER A 221 -9.22 -2.73 9.86
C SER A 221 -9.21 -2.21 8.41
N VAL A 222 -9.23 -3.11 7.43
CA VAL A 222 -9.25 -2.78 5.99
C VAL A 222 -10.58 -2.12 5.64
N GLN A 223 -11.71 -2.69 6.08
CA GLN A 223 -13.03 -2.08 5.90
C GLN A 223 -13.12 -0.69 6.52
N HIS A 224 -12.44 -0.44 7.63
CA HIS A 224 -12.49 0.87 8.30
C HIS A 224 -11.72 1.94 7.50
N ARG A 225 -10.61 1.60 6.86
CA ARG A 225 -9.79 2.54 6.05
C ARG A 225 -10.48 2.89 4.74
N THR A 226 -10.93 1.91 3.98
CA THR A 226 -11.69 2.14 2.73
C THR A 226 -12.95 2.96 3.02
N ARG A 227 -13.69 2.65 4.08
CA ARG A 227 -14.84 3.44 4.50
C ARG A 227 -14.48 4.88 4.86
N THR A 228 -13.31 5.12 5.45
CA THR A 228 -12.85 6.47 5.82
C THR A 228 -12.48 7.28 4.58
N HIS A 229 -11.78 6.69 3.63
CA HIS A 229 -11.42 7.32 2.35
C HIS A 229 -12.67 7.63 1.53
N GLU A 230 -13.55 6.66 1.32
CA GLU A 230 -14.82 6.85 0.63
C GLU A 230 -15.72 7.88 1.33
N LYS A 231 -15.72 7.90 2.67
CA LYS A 231 -16.42 8.92 3.43
C LYS A 231 -15.84 10.31 3.18
N LEU A 232 -14.52 10.45 3.14
CA LEU A 232 -13.83 11.71 2.83
C LEU A 232 -14.24 12.21 1.43
N LEU A 233 -14.14 11.36 0.41
CA LEU A 233 -14.55 11.68 -0.96
C LEU A 233 -16.02 12.06 -1.06
N ARG A 234 -16.90 11.29 -0.45
CA ARG A 234 -18.34 11.56 -0.45
C ARG A 234 -18.68 12.91 0.17
N LEU A 235 -18.10 13.22 1.34
CA LEU A 235 -18.35 14.50 2.03
C LEU A 235 -17.81 15.69 1.21
N ALA A 236 -16.60 15.56 0.65
CA ALA A 236 -16.03 16.58 -0.20
C ALA A 236 -16.87 16.80 -1.49
N ALA A 237 -17.25 15.71 -2.16
CA ALA A 237 -18.11 15.79 -3.34
C ALA A 237 -19.49 16.40 -3.04
N GLN A 238 -20.08 16.06 -1.90
CA GLN A 238 -21.34 16.63 -1.46
C GLN A 238 -21.21 18.14 -1.21
N TRP A 239 -20.16 18.56 -0.50
CA TRP A 239 -19.90 19.98 -0.26
C TRP A 239 -19.70 20.76 -1.58
N LEU A 240 -18.89 20.22 -2.49
CA LEU A 240 -18.62 20.81 -3.79
C LEU A 240 -19.91 20.98 -4.62
N ARG A 241 -20.77 19.97 -4.66
CA ARG A 241 -22.06 20.03 -5.38
C ARG A 241 -23.01 21.05 -4.78
N VAL A 242 -23.10 21.15 -3.47
CA VAL A 242 -23.93 22.19 -2.78
C VAL A 242 -23.46 23.59 -3.16
N HIS A 243 -22.16 23.75 -3.46
CA HIS A 243 -21.59 25.01 -3.93
C HIS A 243 -21.58 25.18 -5.45
N GLY A 244 -22.32 24.34 -6.18
CA GLY A 244 -22.53 24.47 -7.62
C GLY A 244 -21.48 23.82 -8.50
N ALA A 245 -20.55 23.02 -7.93
CA ALA A 245 -19.57 22.30 -8.73
C ALA A 245 -20.19 21.09 -9.43
N THR A 246 -19.76 20.84 -10.67
CA THR A 246 -19.91 19.54 -11.32
C THR A 246 -18.71 18.69 -10.98
N VAL A 247 -18.94 17.56 -10.31
CA VAL A 247 -17.87 16.65 -9.88
C VAL A 247 -18.09 15.25 -10.43
N THR A 248 -17.00 14.62 -10.85
CA THR A 248 -16.95 13.23 -11.33
C THR A 248 -15.84 12.46 -10.59
N ASN A 249 -15.92 11.16 -10.64
CA ASN A 249 -14.85 10.26 -10.25
C ASN A 249 -14.64 9.27 -11.41
N SER A 250 -13.52 9.33 -12.06
CA SER A 250 -13.15 8.38 -13.11
C SER A 250 -11.80 7.79 -12.77
N HIS A 251 -11.81 6.48 -12.48
CA HIS A 251 -10.56 5.78 -12.22
C HIS A 251 -9.48 6.11 -13.27
N PRO A 252 -8.22 6.38 -12.88
CA PRO A 252 -7.65 6.24 -11.53
C PRO A 252 -7.74 7.49 -10.64
N LYS A 253 -8.45 8.54 -11.03
CA LYS A 253 -8.60 9.79 -10.25
C LYS A 253 -9.63 9.59 -9.14
N ASP A 254 -9.33 10.04 -7.94
CA ASP A 254 -10.25 9.98 -6.81
C ASP A 254 -11.46 10.90 -7.02
N LEU A 255 -11.21 12.15 -7.44
CA LEU A 255 -12.24 13.13 -7.72
C LEU A 255 -11.76 14.13 -8.79
N GLU A 256 -12.67 14.56 -9.63
CA GLU A 256 -12.43 15.64 -10.59
C GLU A 256 -13.54 16.68 -10.52
N ILE A 257 -13.17 17.94 -10.35
CA ILE A 257 -14.07 19.08 -10.50
C ILE A 257 -13.99 19.49 -11.96
N VAL A 258 -15.12 19.40 -12.67
CA VAL A 258 -15.21 19.71 -14.10
C VAL A 258 -15.55 21.19 -14.32
N SER A 259 -16.46 21.72 -13.52
CA SER A 259 -16.89 23.12 -13.57
C SER A 259 -17.25 23.65 -12.16
N PRO A 260 -17.16 24.96 -11.91
CA PRO A 260 -16.75 26.05 -12.81
C PRO A 260 -15.22 26.13 -13.03
N VAL A 261 -14.45 25.38 -12.26
CA VAL A 261 -12.98 25.27 -12.38
C VAL A 261 -12.60 23.82 -12.64
N SER A 262 -11.58 23.61 -13.49
CA SER A 262 -11.08 22.27 -13.75
C SER A 262 -9.99 21.91 -12.72
N VAL A 263 -10.24 20.88 -11.89
CA VAL A 263 -9.32 20.44 -10.83
C VAL A 263 -9.28 18.91 -10.76
N ILE A 264 -8.10 18.34 -10.72
CA ILE A 264 -7.86 16.92 -10.38
C ILE A 264 -7.54 16.87 -8.90
N VAL A 265 -8.24 16.04 -8.15
CA VAL A 265 -8.09 15.87 -6.70
C VAL A 265 -7.69 14.44 -6.39
N GLU A 266 -6.63 14.30 -5.63
CA GLU A 266 -6.23 13.06 -4.97
C GLU A 266 -6.54 13.17 -3.49
N ALA A 267 -7.10 12.14 -2.87
CA ALA A 267 -7.45 12.13 -1.46
C ALA A 267 -6.54 11.20 -0.66
N LYS A 268 -6.14 11.62 0.52
CA LYS A 268 -5.30 10.82 1.42
C LYS A 268 -5.79 10.94 2.87
N ILE A 269 -5.79 9.80 3.57
CA ILE A 269 -6.11 9.73 5.00
C ILE A 269 -4.82 9.83 5.81
N VAL A 270 -4.76 10.81 6.71
CA VAL A 270 -3.54 11.18 7.44
C VAL A 270 -3.55 10.76 8.92
N ARG A 271 -4.68 10.36 9.47
CA ARG A 271 -4.96 10.17 10.92
C ARG A 271 -3.84 9.57 11.80
N GLN A 272 -2.90 8.83 11.25
CA GLN A 272 -1.78 8.22 11.98
C GLN A 272 -0.49 8.27 11.16
N ARG A 273 -0.47 9.04 10.08
CA ARG A 273 0.64 9.16 9.14
C ARG A 273 1.25 10.54 9.19
N ASP A 274 2.51 10.64 8.81
CA ASP A 274 3.12 11.94 8.53
C ASP A 274 2.42 12.57 7.30
N PRO A 275 1.79 13.76 7.45
CA PRO A 275 1.17 14.47 6.32
C PRO A 275 2.11 14.72 5.14
N LEU A 276 3.41 14.90 5.41
CA LEU A 276 4.42 15.05 4.36
C LEU A 276 4.55 13.80 3.49
N PHE A 277 4.36 12.62 4.08
CA PHE A 277 4.39 11.37 3.33
C PHE A 277 3.20 11.27 2.38
N ALA A 278 2.00 11.56 2.86
CA ALA A 278 0.79 11.59 2.05
C ALA A 278 0.91 12.59 0.87
N ALA A 279 1.50 13.76 1.12
CA ALA A 279 1.76 14.75 0.07
C ALA A 279 2.74 14.23 -1.00
N ARG A 280 3.83 13.58 -0.60
CA ARG A 280 4.81 13.00 -1.55
C ARG A 280 4.19 11.95 -2.47
N GLU A 281 3.32 11.11 -1.94
CA GLU A 281 2.61 10.11 -2.74
C GLU A 281 1.64 10.75 -3.74
N ALA A 282 0.81 11.66 -3.26
CA ALA A 282 -0.21 12.29 -4.06
C ALA A 282 0.35 13.17 -5.19
N VAL A 283 1.46 13.87 -4.96
CA VAL A 283 2.05 14.78 -5.95
C VAL A 283 2.43 14.05 -7.23
N GLY A 284 3.09 12.90 -7.12
CA GLY A 284 3.44 12.07 -8.29
C GLY A 284 2.20 11.66 -9.08
N GLN A 285 1.17 11.13 -8.40
CA GLN A 285 -0.09 10.71 -9.00
C GLN A 285 -0.82 11.87 -9.67
N LEU A 286 -0.94 13.02 -9.01
CA LEU A 286 -1.61 14.20 -9.55
C LEU A 286 -0.98 14.70 -10.85
N HIS A 287 0.36 14.77 -10.91
CA HIS A 287 1.08 15.18 -12.12
C HIS A 287 0.96 14.17 -13.23
N GLU A 288 0.99 12.87 -12.91
CA GLU A 288 0.76 11.78 -13.86
C GLU A 288 -0.66 11.85 -14.44
N TYR A 289 -1.67 11.99 -13.59
CA TYR A 289 -3.06 12.10 -14.05
C TYR A 289 -3.27 13.31 -14.97
N ARG A 290 -2.73 14.47 -14.63
CA ARG A 290 -2.82 15.65 -15.48
C ARG A 290 -2.13 15.46 -16.83
N TYR A 291 -1.00 14.77 -16.85
CA TYR A 291 -0.21 14.57 -18.07
C TYR A 291 -0.83 13.53 -19.02
N PHE A 292 -1.24 12.38 -18.49
CA PHE A 292 -1.65 11.23 -19.30
C PHE A 292 -3.16 11.05 -19.47
N ILE A 293 -3.98 11.53 -18.52
CA ILE A 293 -5.39 11.12 -18.42
C ILE A 293 -6.35 12.31 -18.38
N GLY A 294 -5.96 13.37 -17.69
CA GLY A 294 -6.82 14.52 -17.42
C GLY A 294 -6.65 15.70 -18.38
N PRO A 295 -7.42 16.76 -18.17
CA PRO A 295 -7.20 18.02 -18.86
C PRO A 295 -5.83 18.59 -18.48
N ARG A 296 -4.99 18.88 -19.47
CA ARG A 296 -3.61 19.38 -19.24
C ARG A 296 -3.54 20.71 -18.49
N ASN A 297 -4.60 21.48 -18.53
CA ASN A 297 -4.73 22.75 -17.82
C ASN A 297 -5.43 22.63 -16.47
N ALA A 298 -5.81 21.41 -16.04
CA ALA A 298 -6.41 21.20 -14.74
C ALA A 298 -5.48 21.63 -13.62
N ARG A 299 -6.03 22.25 -12.60
CA ARG A 299 -5.34 22.49 -11.32
C ARG A 299 -5.23 21.19 -10.56
N LEU A 300 -4.23 21.11 -9.71
CA LEU A 300 -3.99 19.93 -8.90
C LEU A 300 -4.32 20.25 -7.44
N ALA A 301 -4.99 19.33 -6.76
CA ALA A 301 -5.30 19.47 -5.35
C ALA A 301 -5.12 18.16 -4.60
N LEU A 302 -4.59 18.23 -3.38
CA LEU A 302 -4.54 17.14 -2.43
C LEU A 302 -5.60 17.39 -1.35
N LEU A 303 -6.51 16.43 -1.18
CA LEU A 303 -7.55 16.44 -0.16
C LEU A 303 -7.13 15.55 1.01
N LEU A 304 -7.09 16.13 2.21
CA LEU A 304 -6.73 15.44 3.46
C LEU A 304 -7.93 15.38 4.40
N ASP A 305 -7.95 14.37 5.27
CA ASP A 305 -8.99 14.22 6.31
C ASP A 305 -8.75 15.07 7.56
N VAL A 306 -7.60 15.75 7.63
CA VAL A 306 -7.23 16.69 8.69
C VAL A 306 -6.47 17.89 8.11
N GLU A 307 -6.47 19.00 8.84
CA GLU A 307 -5.68 20.18 8.48
C GLU A 307 -4.17 19.86 8.52
N PRO A 308 -3.44 20.04 7.41
CA PRO A 308 -2.00 19.83 7.40
C PRO A 308 -1.25 20.98 8.07
N PRO A 309 -0.03 20.74 8.59
CA PRO A 309 0.81 21.81 9.14
C PRO A 309 1.06 22.92 8.11
N THR A 310 1.10 24.18 8.57
CA THR A 310 1.31 25.36 7.72
C THR A 310 2.54 25.24 6.82
N ALA A 311 3.66 24.70 7.33
CA ALA A 311 4.87 24.49 6.54
C ALA A 311 4.64 23.53 5.36
N LEU A 312 3.77 22.52 5.52
CA LEU A 312 3.42 21.60 4.43
C LEU A 312 2.50 22.28 3.42
N ILE A 313 1.53 23.09 3.87
CA ILE A 313 0.68 23.89 2.99
C ILE A 313 1.55 24.78 2.11
N THR A 314 2.45 25.56 2.72
CA THR A 314 3.40 26.43 2.00
C THR A 314 4.22 25.64 0.98
N TYR A 315 4.79 24.51 1.38
CA TYR A 315 5.58 23.67 0.48
C TYR A 315 4.75 23.15 -0.73
N MET A 316 3.56 22.65 -0.49
CA MET A 316 2.69 22.15 -1.55
C MET A 316 2.26 23.25 -2.50
N GLU A 317 1.80 24.36 -1.96
CA GLU A 317 1.19 25.41 -2.76
C GLU A 317 2.20 26.31 -3.47
N GLU A 318 3.31 26.68 -2.83
CA GLU A 318 4.31 27.58 -3.41
C GLU A 318 5.32 26.85 -4.30
N HIS A 319 5.78 25.66 -3.87
CA HIS A 319 6.84 24.95 -4.60
C HIS A 319 6.32 23.87 -5.56
N LEU A 320 5.22 23.19 -5.21
CA LEU A 320 4.68 22.12 -6.04
C LEU A 320 3.47 22.54 -6.86
N GLN A 321 2.88 23.71 -6.61
CA GLN A 321 1.67 24.20 -7.25
C GLN A 321 0.49 23.21 -7.13
N VAL A 322 0.40 22.54 -5.98
CA VAL A 322 -0.68 21.63 -5.61
C VAL A 322 -1.46 22.29 -4.47
N ALA A 323 -2.72 22.55 -4.68
CA ALA A 323 -3.61 23.16 -3.70
C ALA A 323 -3.86 22.20 -2.53
N ALA A 324 -3.76 22.67 -1.31
CA ALA A 324 -4.05 21.90 -0.10
C ALA A 324 -5.52 22.06 0.30
N LEU A 325 -6.26 20.96 0.35
CA LEU A 325 -7.66 20.91 0.79
C LEU A 325 -7.79 19.97 2.00
N TRP A 326 -8.71 20.26 2.91
CA TRP A 326 -9.05 19.36 4.00
C TRP A 326 -10.50 19.53 4.45
N LEU A 327 -11.03 18.51 5.12
CA LEU A 327 -12.37 18.55 5.70
C LEU A 327 -12.31 18.79 7.21
N ALA A 328 -13.00 19.84 7.68
CA ALA A 328 -13.28 20.07 9.09
C ALA A 328 -14.79 20.23 9.27
N ASP A 329 -15.38 19.43 10.14
CA ASP A 329 -16.83 19.45 10.44
C ASP A 329 -17.72 19.42 9.19
N SER A 330 -17.36 18.61 8.21
CA SER A 330 -18.03 18.49 6.90
C SER A 330 -17.96 19.76 6.02
N VAL A 331 -17.10 20.72 6.36
CA VAL A 331 -16.79 21.90 5.55
C VAL A 331 -15.45 21.70 4.87
N LEU A 332 -15.42 21.95 3.55
CA LEU A 332 -14.19 21.91 2.78
C LEU A 332 -13.43 23.23 2.98
N LEU A 333 -12.25 23.12 3.54
CA LEU A 333 -11.30 24.20 3.77
C LEU A 333 -10.07 24.03 2.88
N GLY A 334 -9.23 25.04 2.81
CA GLY A 334 -8.00 24.95 2.03
C GLY A 334 -7.01 26.06 2.32
N GLY A 335 -5.77 25.84 1.90
CA GLY A 335 -4.69 26.82 1.95
C GLY A 335 -4.91 28.01 1.01
N PRO A 336 -4.01 29.00 1.02
CA PRO A 336 -4.14 30.21 0.21
C PRO A 336 -4.35 29.97 -1.28
N LEU A 337 -3.62 29.00 -1.87
CA LEU A 337 -3.77 28.63 -3.28
C LEU A 337 -5.14 27.99 -3.54
N ALA A 338 -5.55 27.06 -2.66
CA ALA A 338 -6.86 26.41 -2.74
C ALA A 338 -8.00 27.41 -2.61
N GLN A 339 -7.91 28.37 -1.68
CA GLN A 339 -8.90 29.45 -1.53
C GLN A 339 -9.03 30.21 -2.84
N ARG A 340 -7.95 30.78 -3.36
CA ARG A 340 -7.93 31.61 -4.56
C ARG A 340 -8.38 30.90 -5.83
N LEU A 341 -7.91 29.65 -6.03
CA LEU A 341 -8.09 28.96 -7.31
C LEU A 341 -9.30 28.04 -7.36
N ILE A 342 -9.83 27.61 -6.23
CA ILE A 342 -10.89 26.60 -6.15
C ILE A 342 -12.10 27.11 -5.37
N LEU A 343 -11.91 27.48 -4.09
CA LEU A 343 -13.03 27.73 -3.19
C LEU A 343 -13.74 29.05 -3.42
N GLU A 344 -13.00 30.14 -3.69
CA GLU A 344 -13.59 31.44 -4.04
C GLU A 344 -14.35 31.41 -5.37
N PRO A 345 -13.78 30.90 -6.47
CA PRO A 345 -14.52 30.76 -7.73
C PRO A 345 -15.80 29.93 -7.59
N LEU A 346 -15.80 28.86 -6.77
CA LEU A 346 -17.00 28.07 -6.50
C LEU A 346 -18.07 28.88 -5.76
N ARG A 347 -17.67 29.65 -4.73
CA ARG A 347 -18.61 30.50 -3.97
C ARG A 347 -19.23 31.59 -4.84
N GLU A 348 -18.43 32.22 -5.70
CA GLU A 348 -18.90 33.23 -6.64
C GLU A 348 -19.88 32.65 -7.65
N PHE A 349 -19.53 31.50 -8.24
CA PHE A 349 -20.43 30.80 -9.18
C PHE A 349 -21.75 30.41 -8.51
N SER A 350 -21.73 29.91 -7.30
CA SER A 350 -22.92 29.54 -6.53
C SER A 350 -23.82 30.76 -6.26
N LYS A 351 -23.24 31.93 -5.94
CA LYS A 351 -23.99 33.17 -5.73
C LYS A 351 -24.64 33.66 -7.04
N ALA A 352 -23.89 33.63 -8.14
CA ALA A 352 -24.41 34.04 -9.46
C ALA A 352 -25.56 33.13 -9.92
N THR A 353 -25.42 31.81 -9.75
CA THR A 353 -26.46 30.84 -10.12
C THR A 353 -27.75 31.02 -9.29
N ARG A 354 -27.63 31.31 -8.01
CA ARG A 354 -28.80 31.59 -7.14
C ARG A 354 -29.49 32.91 -7.50
N ALA A 355 -28.73 33.93 -7.85
CA ALA A 355 -29.27 35.20 -8.27
C ALA A 355 -30.08 35.08 -9.58
N LEU A 356 -29.60 34.27 -10.55
CA LEU A 356 -30.29 33.97 -11.78
C LEU A 356 -31.56 33.11 -11.58
N ALA A 357 -31.60 32.24 -10.60
CA ALA A 357 -32.76 31.40 -10.29
C ALA A 357 -33.86 32.16 -9.53
N SER A 358 -33.54 33.32 -8.96
CA SER A 358 -34.47 34.19 -8.22
C SER A 358 -34.97 35.41 -9.02
N ALA A 359 -34.46 35.61 -10.22
CA ALA A 359 -34.90 36.62 -11.20
C ALA A 359 -35.86 36.01 -12.24
#